data_9a3e30ff435a352c0241ea5af001f4eb
#
_entry.id   9a3e30ff435a352c0241ea5af001f4eb
#
_cell.length_a   1.000
_cell.length_b   1.000
_cell.length_c   1.000
_cell.angle_alpha   90.00
_cell.angle_beta   90.00
_cell.angle_gamma   90.00
#
_symmetry.space_group_name_H-M   'P 1'
#
loop_
_entity.id
_entity.type
_entity.pdbx_description
1 polymer ?
#
loop_
_entity_poly.entity_id
_entity_poly.type
_entity_poly.pdbx_seq_one_letter_code
_entity_poly.pdbx_strand_id
1 'polypeptide(L)'
;MTMRASRDLDANLLIHPVVGMTKPGDVDHYTRVRCYQHVLKKYPENSAMMSLLHLAMRMGGPREAVLHAIIRKNYGCNYFIVGRDHAGPGKDKSGKPFYGPYDAQELLMKHQAEIGIEMVPFKFMVYLPSEDRYGTIDEVEKGVDYQTISGAELRQLLDEGKGIPEWFSYREVAQELEASRPPLTNRGLTIFFTGLSGSGKSTLAKGLLVKMLEEGSRPVTLLDGDIVRTHLSSELGFSKEHRSINVQRIGFVASEITKNGGIAICAPIAPYQSDRKFNRELISHYGGYMEVHVNTPLEACEARDAKGLYAKARKGIIKEFTGISDPYEPPEHPEIVIDSSEIEPEILVQDIFLKIKQFGYL
;
A
#
# COMPACT_ATOMS: atom_id res chain seq x y z
N MET A 1 -20.37 2.64 21.92
CA MET A 1 -21.21 3.58 21.14
C MET A 1 -22.44 2.89 20.56
N THR A 2 -22.29 2.05 19.55
CA THR A 2 -23.41 1.38 18.86
C THR A 2 -24.30 0.56 19.78
N MET A 3 -23.74 -0.19 20.75
CA MET A 3 -24.51 -0.87 21.80
C MET A 3 -25.30 0.10 22.70
N ARG A 4 -24.77 1.29 22.98
CA ARG A 4 -25.48 2.31 23.76
C ARG A 4 -26.65 2.84 22.94
N ALA A 5 -26.40 3.24 21.69
CA ALA A 5 -27.48 3.71 20.81
C ALA A 5 -28.57 2.67 20.61
N SER A 6 -28.22 1.38 20.43
CA SER A 6 -29.19 0.29 20.33
C SER A 6 -30.07 0.17 21.59
N ARG A 7 -29.47 0.29 22.78
CA ARG A 7 -30.25 0.27 24.04
C ARG A 7 -31.10 1.52 24.24
N ASP A 8 -30.54 2.69 23.99
CA ASP A 8 -31.22 3.97 24.22
C ASP A 8 -32.45 4.12 23.29
N LEU A 9 -32.42 3.48 22.12
CA LEU A 9 -33.48 3.51 21.11
C LEU A 9 -34.37 2.26 21.11
N ASP A 10 -34.11 1.31 21.99
CA ASP A 10 -34.76 -0.03 22.02
C ASP A 10 -34.83 -0.67 20.63
N ALA A 11 -33.69 -0.67 19.94
CA ALA A 11 -33.60 -1.10 18.54
C ALA A 11 -32.46 -2.11 18.33
N ASN A 12 -32.68 -3.09 17.45
CA ASN A 12 -31.63 -3.99 17.00
C ASN A 12 -30.65 -3.29 16.05
N LEU A 13 -29.38 -3.69 16.11
CA LEU A 13 -28.32 -3.08 15.31
C LEU A 13 -28.08 -3.88 14.01
N LEU A 14 -28.19 -3.20 12.87
CA LEU A 14 -27.68 -3.70 11.60
C LEU A 14 -26.24 -3.16 11.37
N ILE A 15 -25.25 -4.04 11.49
CA ILE A 15 -23.89 -3.77 11.03
C ILE A 15 -23.87 -4.01 9.52
N HIS A 16 -23.68 -2.93 8.74
CA HIS A 16 -23.83 -2.95 7.29
C HIS A 16 -22.58 -2.43 6.59
N PRO A 17 -21.46 -3.20 6.63
CA PRO A 17 -20.22 -2.79 5.99
C PRO A 17 -20.35 -2.79 4.46
N VAL A 18 -19.79 -1.76 3.85
CA VAL A 18 -19.66 -1.69 2.40
C VAL A 18 -18.59 -2.66 1.92
N VAL A 19 -18.96 -3.54 0.99
CA VAL A 19 -18.04 -4.47 0.31
C VAL A 19 -17.94 -4.09 -1.17
N GLY A 20 -16.93 -3.32 -1.50
CA GLY A 20 -16.67 -2.78 -2.82
C GLY A 20 -15.40 -1.94 -2.80
N MET A 21 -15.16 -1.18 -3.86
CA MET A 21 -14.00 -0.30 -3.91
C MET A 21 -14.07 0.76 -2.81
N THR A 22 -12.97 0.92 -2.10
CA THR A 22 -12.78 1.91 -1.05
C THR A 22 -11.60 2.82 -1.39
N LYS A 23 -11.37 3.82 -0.56
CA LYS A 23 -10.25 4.75 -0.74
C LYS A 23 -8.90 3.99 -0.70
N PRO A 24 -7.94 4.34 -1.58
CA PRO A 24 -6.59 3.79 -1.49
C PRO A 24 -5.97 3.98 -0.10
N GLY A 25 -5.39 2.93 0.43
CA GLY A 25 -4.79 2.90 1.77
C GLY A 25 -5.76 2.59 2.92
N ASP A 26 -7.05 2.42 2.64
CA ASP A 26 -8.00 1.87 3.60
C ASP A 26 -7.84 0.34 3.72
N VAL A 27 -8.29 -0.19 4.85
CA VAL A 27 -8.37 -1.65 5.07
C VAL A 27 -9.28 -2.26 4.01
N ASP A 28 -8.82 -3.32 3.35
CA ASP A 28 -9.61 -4.03 2.35
C ASP A 28 -10.92 -4.58 2.95
N HIS A 29 -11.90 -4.80 2.10
CA HIS A 29 -13.23 -5.18 2.57
C HIS A 29 -13.28 -6.60 3.19
N TYR A 30 -12.41 -7.53 2.79
CA TYR A 30 -12.36 -8.87 3.40
C TYR A 30 -11.88 -8.79 4.84
N THR A 31 -10.78 -8.10 5.09
CA THR A 31 -10.27 -7.83 6.44
C THR A 31 -11.29 -7.08 7.28
N ARG A 32 -11.93 -6.04 6.71
CA ARG A 32 -12.98 -5.28 7.40
C ARG A 32 -14.15 -6.18 7.82
N VAL A 33 -14.60 -7.07 6.97
CA VAL A 33 -15.67 -8.03 7.29
C VAL A 33 -15.25 -8.96 8.43
N ARG A 34 -14.01 -9.51 8.40
CA ARG A 34 -13.50 -10.34 9.51
C ARG A 34 -13.43 -9.57 10.82
N CYS A 35 -12.97 -8.31 10.81
CA CYS A 35 -13.01 -7.45 11.98
C CYS A 35 -14.45 -7.31 12.53
N TYR A 36 -15.44 -7.06 11.67
CA TYR A 36 -16.83 -6.96 12.11
C TYR A 36 -17.40 -8.29 12.61
N GLN A 37 -16.98 -9.43 12.07
CA GLN A 37 -17.36 -10.75 12.60
C GLN A 37 -16.86 -10.94 14.04
N HIS A 38 -15.66 -10.49 14.38
CA HIS A 38 -15.17 -10.50 15.75
C HIS A 38 -15.93 -9.53 16.65
N VAL A 39 -16.20 -8.33 16.17
CA VAL A 39 -16.98 -7.31 16.90
C VAL A 39 -18.40 -7.80 17.15
N LEU A 40 -19.03 -8.48 16.18
CA LEU A 40 -20.41 -9.00 16.31
C LEU A 40 -20.56 -9.95 17.50
N LYS A 41 -19.54 -10.77 17.78
CA LYS A 41 -19.53 -11.70 18.94
C LYS A 41 -19.53 -10.98 20.31
N LYS A 42 -19.26 -9.69 20.34
CA LYS A 42 -19.25 -8.89 21.59
C LYS A 42 -20.62 -8.27 21.90
N TYR A 43 -21.57 -8.37 20.97
CA TYR A 43 -22.95 -7.90 21.19
C TYR A 43 -23.76 -8.95 21.92
N PRO A 44 -24.77 -8.54 22.72
CA PRO A 44 -25.74 -9.46 23.30
C PRO A 44 -26.40 -10.31 22.21
N GLU A 45 -26.77 -11.53 22.57
CA GLU A 45 -27.43 -12.45 21.66
C GLU A 45 -28.71 -11.81 21.07
N ASN A 46 -28.93 -11.97 19.77
CA ASN A 46 -30.04 -11.41 19.03
C ASN A 46 -30.18 -9.86 18.99
N SER A 47 -29.21 -9.12 19.50
CA SER A 47 -29.25 -7.65 19.50
C SER A 47 -28.58 -7.00 18.28
N ALA A 48 -27.78 -7.75 17.54
CA ALA A 48 -27.07 -7.26 16.36
C ALA A 48 -27.00 -8.31 15.26
N MET A 49 -27.07 -7.86 14.02
CA MET A 49 -26.85 -8.70 12.85
C MET A 49 -25.92 -7.99 11.86
N MET A 50 -25.29 -8.76 10.98
CA MET A 50 -24.45 -8.21 9.91
C MET A 50 -25.03 -8.58 8.55
N SER A 51 -25.08 -7.59 7.65
CA SER A 51 -25.35 -7.78 6.21
C SER A 51 -24.32 -7.02 5.39
N LEU A 52 -23.92 -7.56 4.25
CA LEU A 52 -22.92 -6.93 3.39
C LEU A 52 -23.59 -6.03 2.36
N LEU A 53 -23.13 -4.79 2.25
CA LEU A 53 -23.62 -3.84 1.26
C LEU A 53 -22.67 -3.78 0.05
N HIS A 54 -23.13 -4.28 -1.08
CA HIS A 54 -22.40 -4.15 -2.35
C HIS A 54 -22.54 -2.74 -2.91
N LEU A 55 -21.63 -1.86 -2.50
CA LEU A 55 -21.61 -0.46 -2.89
C LEU A 55 -20.16 0.02 -3.04
N ALA A 56 -19.86 0.76 -4.09
CA ALA A 56 -18.61 1.50 -4.21
C ALA A 56 -18.74 2.86 -3.53
N MET A 57 -17.91 3.13 -2.52
CA MET A 57 -17.86 4.44 -1.88
C MET A 57 -17.39 5.51 -2.86
N ARG A 58 -18.13 6.61 -2.96
CA ARG A 58 -17.81 7.74 -3.83
C ARG A 58 -17.08 8.87 -3.11
N MET A 59 -17.06 8.81 -1.79
CA MET A 59 -16.51 9.86 -0.91
C MET A 59 -17.15 11.22 -1.17
N GLY A 60 -18.48 11.22 -1.42
CA GLY A 60 -19.29 12.37 -1.77
C GLY A 60 -19.79 13.19 -0.58
N GLY A 61 -19.33 12.88 0.64
CA GLY A 61 -19.66 13.60 1.87
C GLY A 61 -21.17 13.64 2.18
N PRO A 62 -21.75 14.83 2.43
CA PRO A 62 -23.14 14.99 2.85
C PRO A 62 -24.15 14.32 1.91
N ARG A 63 -23.95 14.39 0.60
CA ARG A 63 -24.86 13.77 -0.39
C ARG A 63 -24.81 12.25 -0.32
N GLU A 64 -23.63 11.68 -0.10
CA GLU A 64 -23.47 10.22 0.05
C GLU A 64 -24.07 9.75 1.38
N ALA A 65 -24.04 10.56 2.44
CA ALA A 65 -24.72 10.24 3.68
C ALA A 65 -26.25 10.11 3.50
N VAL A 66 -26.86 10.97 2.70
CA VAL A 66 -28.27 10.89 2.32
C VAL A 66 -28.55 9.61 1.52
N LEU A 67 -27.73 9.29 0.53
CA LEU A 67 -27.84 8.02 -0.23
C LEU A 67 -27.72 6.82 0.71
N HIS A 68 -26.79 6.85 1.65
CA HIS A 68 -26.61 5.79 2.63
C HIS A 68 -27.82 5.62 3.54
N ALA A 69 -28.49 6.71 3.93
CA ALA A 69 -29.71 6.66 4.71
C ALA A 69 -30.87 6.01 3.93
N ILE A 70 -31.07 6.42 2.66
CA ILE A 70 -32.07 5.84 1.76
C ILE A 70 -31.85 4.33 1.60
N ILE A 71 -30.60 3.90 1.40
CA ILE A 71 -30.27 2.48 1.29
C ILE A 71 -30.66 1.75 2.57
N ARG A 72 -30.28 2.25 3.77
CA ARG A 72 -30.61 1.60 5.05
C ARG A 72 -32.11 1.59 5.31
N LYS A 73 -32.82 2.65 4.90
CA LYS A 73 -34.29 2.65 4.93
C LYS A 73 -34.88 1.49 4.10
N ASN A 74 -34.34 1.25 2.90
CA ASN A 74 -34.77 0.15 2.04
C ASN A 74 -34.47 -1.24 2.63
N TYR A 75 -33.46 -1.33 3.53
CA TYR A 75 -33.18 -2.53 4.33
C TYR A 75 -34.04 -2.63 5.61
N GLY A 76 -35.01 -1.72 5.80
CA GLY A 76 -35.94 -1.76 6.92
C GLY A 76 -35.46 -1.04 8.18
N CYS A 77 -34.36 -0.29 8.10
CA CYS A 77 -33.87 0.48 9.25
C CYS A 77 -34.76 1.71 9.53
N ASN A 78 -35.05 1.96 10.81
CA ASN A 78 -35.76 3.13 11.28
C ASN A 78 -34.79 4.25 11.68
N TYR A 79 -33.59 3.88 12.07
CA TYR A 79 -32.52 4.76 12.56
C TYR A 79 -31.27 4.59 11.74
N PHE A 80 -30.53 5.67 11.53
CA PHE A 80 -29.24 5.64 10.85
C PHE A 80 -28.18 6.43 11.62
N ILE A 81 -27.14 5.71 12.06
CA ILE A 81 -26.01 6.31 12.78
C ILE A 81 -25.09 7.01 11.78
N VAL A 82 -24.86 8.30 12.01
CA VAL A 82 -23.97 9.14 11.21
C VAL A 82 -22.84 9.67 12.07
N GLY A 83 -21.61 9.26 11.75
CA GLY A 83 -20.42 9.73 12.45
C GLY A 83 -19.91 11.06 11.93
N ARG A 84 -18.87 11.57 12.57
CA ARG A 84 -18.08 12.69 12.09
C ARG A 84 -17.47 12.38 10.73
N ASP A 85 -17.38 13.38 9.83
CA ASP A 85 -16.77 13.27 8.49
C ASP A 85 -17.34 12.09 7.64
N HIS A 86 -18.63 11.77 7.81
CA HIS A 86 -19.27 10.62 7.15
C HIS A 86 -19.15 10.70 5.63
N ALA A 87 -18.51 9.68 5.03
CA ALA A 87 -18.21 9.58 3.60
C ALA A 87 -17.45 10.79 3.02
N GLY A 88 -16.73 11.53 3.86
CA GLY A 88 -15.99 12.71 3.44
C GLY A 88 -14.71 12.34 2.66
N PRO A 89 -14.37 13.13 1.59
CA PRO A 89 -13.16 12.87 0.78
C PRO A 89 -11.87 13.26 1.50
N GLY A 90 -11.96 13.90 2.66
CA GLY A 90 -10.83 14.40 3.43
C GLY A 90 -10.48 15.85 3.06
N LYS A 91 -9.17 16.11 2.80
CA LYS A 91 -8.64 17.45 2.50
C LYS A 91 -8.24 17.56 1.04
N ASP A 92 -8.29 18.77 0.51
CA ASP A 92 -7.75 19.10 -0.81
C ASP A 92 -6.21 19.19 -0.82
N LYS A 93 -5.62 19.50 -1.96
CA LYS A 93 -4.16 19.66 -2.12
C LYS A 93 -3.55 20.78 -1.26
N SER A 94 -4.36 21.73 -0.82
CA SER A 94 -3.93 22.84 0.07
C SER A 94 -4.05 22.48 1.56
N GLY A 95 -4.58 21.29 1.88
CA GLY A 95 -4.83 20.82 3.26
C GLY A 95 -6.16 21.29 3.84
N LYS A 96 -7.02 21.95 3.06
CA LYS A 96 -8.34 22.42 3.50
C LYS A 96 -9.37 21.28 3.37
N PRO A 97 -10.21 21.03 4.41
CA PRO A 97 -11.31 20.08 4.32
C PRO A 97 -12.31 20.48 3.24
N PHE A 98 -12.84 19.50 2.49
CA PHE A 98 -13.93 19.76 1.53
C PHE A 98 -15.26 20.09 2.21
N TYR A 99 -15.51 19.51 3.37
CA TYR A 99 -16.73 19.68 4.15
C TYR A 99 -16.40 19.89 5.62
N GLY A 100 -17.31 20.50 6.36
CA GLY A 100 -17.27 20.56 7.82
C GLY A 100 -17.48 19.16 8.43
N PRO A 101 -16.99 18.93 9.66
CA PRO A 101 -17.01 17.61 10.27
C PRO A 101 -18.42 17.04 10.52
N TYR A 102 -19.45 17.87 10.55
CA TYR A 102 -20.84 17.49 10.81
C TYR A 102 -21.81 17.86 9.68
N ASP A 103 -21.33 18.38 8.55
CA ASP A 103 -22.17 18.76 7.39
C ASP A 103 -23.06 17.61 6.91
N ALA A 104 -22.57 16.35 7.01
CA ALA A 104 -23.33 15.16 6.67
C ALA A 104 -24.52 14.93 7.60
N GLN A 105 -24.35 15.18 8.90
CA GLN A 105 -25.43 15.10 9.89
C GLN A 105 -26.46 16.21 9.66
N GLU A 106 -25.99 17.43 9.42
CA GLU A 106 -26.87 18.58 9.17
C GLU A 106 -27.73 18.41 7.92
N LEU A 107 -27.13 17.93 6.82
CA LEU A 107 -27.88 17.68 5.59
C LEU A 107 -28.91 16.57 5.78
N LEU A 108 -28.51 15.46 6.41
CA LEU A 108 -29.42 14.35 6.63
C LEU A 108 -30.57 14.72 7.58
N MET A 109 -30.31 15.52 8.63
CA MET A 109 -31.33 16.02 9.53
C MET A 109 -32.43 16.83 8.80
N LYS A 110 -32.06 17.58 7.77
CA LYS A 110 -33.03 18.36 6.94
C LYS A 110 -33.95 17.43 6.14
N HIS A 111 -33.49 16.25 5.75
CA HIS A 111 -34.22 15.33 4.86
C HIS A 111 -34.76 14.08 5.58
N GLN A 112 -34.50 13.88 6.88
CA GLN A 112 -34.86 12.65 7.58
C GLN A 112 -36.37 12.34 7.57
N ALA A 113 -37.21 13.38 7.66
CA ALA A 113 -38.67 13.23 7.60
C ALA A 113 -39.14 12.76 6.21
N GLU A 114 -38.56 13.29 5.14
CA GLU A 114 -38.85 12.93 3.75
C GLU A 114 -38.41 11.50 3.45
N ILE A 115 -37.22 11.09 3.93
CA ILE A 115 -36.67 9.76 3.75
C ILE A 115 -37.40 8.73 4.64
N GLY A 116 -37.94 9.17 5.77
CA GLY A 116 -38.59 8.31 6.75
C GLY A 116 -37.60 7.46 7.58
N ILE A 117 -36.42 8.02 7.86
CA ILE A 117 -35.38 7.43 8.72
C ILE A 117 -34.83 8.49 9.67
N GLU A 118 -34.74 8.18 10.94
CA GLU A 118 -34.22 9.10 11.95
C GLU A 118 -32.70 9.04 12.01
N MET A 119 -32.05 10.20 12.01
CA MET A 119 -30.60 10.31 12.10
C MET A 119 -30.15 10.26 13.57
N VAL A 120 -29.21 9.36 13.88
CA VAL A 120 -28.57 9.25 15.19
C VAL A 120 -27.15 9.83 15.11
N PRO A 121 -26.92 11.03 15.69
CA PRO A 121 -25.61 11.67 15.56
C PRO A 121 -24.59 11.00 16.47
N PHE A 122 -23.44 10.65 15.88
CA PHE A 122 -22.29 10.23 16.65
C PHE A 122 -21.24 11.33 16.68
N LYS A 123 -20.87 11.72 17.90
CA LYS A 123 -19.80 12.68 18.16
C LYS A 123 -18.43 11.98 18.15
N PHE A 124 -17.39 12.79 18.13
CA PHE A 124 -16.01 12.28 18.19
C PHE A 124 -15.73 11.66 19.58
N MET A 125 -15.32 10.40 19.58
CA MET A 125 -15.02 9.65 20.80
C MET A 125 -13.54 9.68 21.11
N VAL A 126 -13.23 9.79 22.38
CA VAL A 126 -11.89 9.74 22.93
C VAL A 126 -11.82 8.74 24.07
N TYR A 127 -10.65 8.20 24.33
CA TYR A 127 -10.39 7.37 25.50
C TYR A 127 -9.82 8.22 26.64
N LEU A 128 -10.34 8.04 27.83
CA LEU A 128 -9.94 8.72 29.06
C LEU A 128 -9.14 7.76 29.95
N PRO A 129 -7.79 7.80 29.92
CA PRO A 129 -6.96 6.83 30.65
C PRO A 129 -7.19 6.85 32.15
N SER A 130 -7.46 8.03 32.72
CA SER A 130 -7.68 8.20 34.17
C SER A 130 -8.96 7.51 34.68
N GLU A 131 -9.93 7.26 33.79
CA GLU A 131 -11.22 6.70 34.11
C GLU A 131 -11.48 5.34 33.44
N ASP A 132 -10.51 4.86 32.63
CA ASP A 132 -10.60 3.63 31.83
C ASP A 132 -11.94 3.51 31.06
N ARG A 133 -12.34 4.60 30.43
CA ARG A 133 -13.60 4.67 29.67
C ARG A 133 -13.49 5.52 28.42
N TYR A 134 -14.47 5.36 27.53
CA TYR A 134 -14.66 6.24 26.40
C TYR A 134 -15.71 7.31 26.70
N GLY A 135 -15.42 8.55 26.28
CA GLY A 135 -16.33 9.66 26.31
C GLY A 135 -16.39 10.40 24.99
N THR A 136 -17.39 11.27 24.80
CA THR A 136 -17.37 12.19 23.66
C THR A 136 -16.46 13.37 23.97
N ILE A 137 -15.79 13.92 22.97
CA ILE A 137 -14.85 15.04 23.16
C ILE A 137 -15.50 16.24 23.87
N ASP A 138 -16.82 16.43 23.66
CA ASP A 138 -17.58 17.53 24.26
C ASP A 138 -17.89 17.30 25.76
N GLU A 139 -17.80 16.04 26.22
CA GLU A 139 -17.98 15.66 27.63
C GLU A 139 -16.68 15.73 28.42
N VAL A 140 -15.53 15.94 27.74
CA VAL A 140 -14.22 16.02 28.38
C VAL A 140 -14.01 17.41 28.97
N GLU A 141 -13.80 17.47 30.29
CA GLU A 141 -13.49 18.73 30.98
C GLU A 141 -12.14 19.29 30.50
N LYS A 142 -12.02 20.63 30.50
CA LYS A 142 -10.76 21.29 30.14
C LYS A 142 -9.64 20.87 31.06
N GLY A 143 -8.56 20.32 30.49
CA GLY A 143 -7.37 19.88 31.22
C GLY A 143 -7.34 18.39 31.56
N VAL A 144 -8.35 17.63 31.20
CA VAL A 144 -8.32 16.16 31.28
C VAL A 144 -7.61 15.59 30.05
N ASP A 145 -6.60 14.74 30.29
CA ASP A 145 -5.87 14.04 29.25
C ASP A 145 -6.75 12.98 28.59
N TYR A 146 -6.70 12.93 27.26
CA TYR A 146 -7.38 11.91 26.48
C TYR A 146 -6.48 11.35 25.38
N GLN A 147 -6.80 10.17 24.92
CA GLN A 147 -6.07 9.49 23.84
C GLN A 147 -6.96 9.22 22.64
N THR A 148 -6.35 9.32 21.48
CA THR A 148 -6.95 8.97 20.18
C THR A 148 -5.88 8.36 19.28
N ILE A 149 -6.27 7.55 18.32
CA ILE A 149 -5.37 7.09 17.25
C ILE A 149 -6.06 7.42 15.93
N SER A 150 -5.41 8.24 15.13
CA SER A 150 -5.84 8.51 13.76
C SER A 150 -5.56 7.32 12.83
N GLY A 151 -6.23 7.25 11.67
CA GLY A 151 -5.92 6.21 10.69
C GLY A 151 -4.48 6.26 10.17
N ALA A 152 -3.81 7.43 10.20
CA ALA A 152 -2.39 7.55 9.84
C ALA A 152 -1.49 6.95 10.92
N GLU A 153 -1.74 7.28 12.17
CA GLU A 153 -1.00 6.73 13.33
C GLU A 153 -1.20 5.21 13.44
N LEU A 154 -2.41 4.71 13.23
CA LEU A 154 -2.67 3.27 13.21
C LEU A 154 -1.82 2.57 12.13
N ARG A 155 -1.76 3.13 10.91
CA ARG A 155 -0.93 2.58 9.84
C ARG A 155 0.55 2.60 10.23
N GLN A 156 1.02 3.67 10.85
CA GLN A 156 2.40 3.77 11.33
C GLN A 156 2.72 2.71 12.38
N LEU A 157 1.85 2.51 13.38
CA LEU A 157 2.02 1.44 14.39
C LEU A 157 2.15 0.06 13.74
N LEU A 158 1.28 -0.23 12.76
CA LEU A 158 1.32 -1.48 12.00
C LEU A 158 2.61 -1.62 11.19
N ASP A 159 3.04 -0.55 10.50
CA ASP A 159 4.25 -0.54 9.68
C ASP A 159 5.52 -0.75 10.51
N GLU A 160 5.53 -0.22 11.74
CA GLU A 160 6.62 -0.36 12.71
C GLU A 160 6.54 -1.67 13.51
N GLY A 161 5.50 -2.47 13.34
CA GLY A 161 5.27 -3.70 14.14
C GLY A 161 4.96 -3.43 15.61
N LYS A 162 4.57 -2.22 15.94
CA LYS A 162 4.08 -1.86 17.27
C LYS A 162 2.64 -2.34 17.42
N GLY A 163 2.35 -3.07 18.47
CA GLY A 163 1.00 -3.60 18.72
C GLY A 163 -0.04 -2.49 18.81
N ILE A 164 -1.27 -2.81 18.42
CA ILE A 164 -2.42 -1.90 18.59
C ILE A 164 -2.81 -1.90 20.07
N PRO A 165 -2.91 -0.74 20.75
CA PRO A 165 -3.28 -0.68 22.15
C PRO A 165 -4.66 -1.30 22.42
N GLU A 166 -4.79 -2.04 23.54
CA GLU A 166 -6.05 -2.70 23.92
C GLU A 166 -7.21 -1.72 24.14
N TRP A 167 -6.88 -0.51 24.60
CA TRP A 167 -7.89 0.55 24.72
C TRP A 167 -8.42 1.03 23.35
N PHE A 168 -7.67 0.86 22.26
CA PHE A 168 -8.11 1.29 20.92
C PHE A 168 -9.00 0.27 20.25
N SER A 169 -8.71 -1.02 20.39
CA SER A 169 -9.47 -2.07 19.70
C SER A 169 -9.42 -3.41 20.45
N TYR A 170 -10.39 -4.27 20.18
CA TYR A 170 -10.37 -5.65 20.68
C TYR A 170 -9.18 -6.42 20.10
N ARG A 171 -8.61 -7.32 20.89
CA ARG A 171 -7.42 -8.10 20.53
C ARG A 171 -7.60 -8.86 19.22
N GLU A 172 -8.77 -9.49 19.02
CA GLU A 172 -9.06 -10.25 17.80
C GLU A 172 -9.13 -9.36 16.56
N VAL A 173 -9.62 -8.12 16.71
CA VAL A 173 -9.65 -7.12 15.63
C VAL A 173 -8.25 -6.59 15.35
N ALA A 174 -7.44 -6.36 16.40
CA ALA A 174 -6.04 -5.96 16.26
C ALA A 174 -5.24 -7.01 15.46
N GLN A 175 -5.40 -8.29 15.79
CA GLN A 175 -4.77 -9.41 15.08
C GLN A 175 -5.14 -9.46 13.58
N GLU A 176 -6.41 -9.22 13.22
CA GLU A 176 -6.82 -9.15 11.81
C GLU A 176 -6.17 -7.97 11.08
N LEU A 177 -6.07 -6.81 11.74
CA LEU A 177 -5.42 -5.63 11.16
C LEU A 177 -3.91 -5.85 10.99
N GLU A 178 -3.24 -6.41 11.99
CA GLU A 178 -1.81 -6.76 11.95
C GLU A 178 -1.53 -7.79 10.85
N ALA A 179 -2.37 -8.82 10.71
CA ALA A 179 -2.24 -9.82 9.64
C ALA A 179 -2.44 -9.22 8.25
N SER A 180 -3.36 -8.26 8.09
CA SER A 180 -3.62 -7.59 6.80
C SER A 180 -2.55 -6.57 6.42
N ARG A 181 -1.86 -6.02 7.42
CA ARG A 181 -0.78 -5.04 7.24
C ARG A 181 0.41 -5.39 8.13
N PRO A 182 1.19 -6.43 7.76
CA PRO A 182 2.37 -6.81 8.53
C PRO A 182 3.41 -5.67 8.56
N PRO A 183 4.32 -5.67 9.54
CA PRO A 183 5.44 -4.72 9.61
C PRO A 183 6.23 -4.67 8.30
N LEU A 184 6.86 -3.54 8.00
CA LEU A 184 7.68 -3.38 6.80
C LEU A 184 8.74 -4.47 6.67
N THR A 185 9.35 -4.88 7.79
CA THR A 185 10.31 -5.98 7.85
C THR A 185 9.76 -7.33 7.38
N ASN A 186 8.45 -7.53 7.42
CA ASN A 186 7.78 -8.77 7.01
C ASN A 186 7.04 -8.63 5.67
N ARG A 187 6.96 -7.42 5.09
CA ARG A 187 6.34 -7.21 3.78
C ARG A 187 7.27 -7.65 2.67
N GLY A 188 6.68 -8.20 1.61
CA GLY A 188 7.43 -8.45 0.39
C GLY A 188 8.04 -7.16 -0.17
N LEU A 189 9.20 -7.32 -0.83
CA LEU A 189 9.98 -6.24 -1.37
C LEU A 189 10.49 -6.59 -2.76
N THR A 190 10.38 -5.68 -3.69
CA THR A 190 11.09 -5.74 -4.96
C THR A 190 12.21 -4.70 -4.98
N ILE A 191 13.43 -5.17 -5.25
CA ILE A 191 14.61 -4.34 -5.50
C ILE A 191 14.88 -4.41 -7.01
N PHE A 192 14.59 -3.31 -7.70
CA PHE A 192 14.59 -3.26 -9.15
C PHE A 192 15.79 -2.45 -9.67
N PHE A 193 16.81 -3.16 -10.13
CA PHE A 193 17.98 -2.55 -10.74
C PHE A 193 17.69 -2.09 -12.17
N THR A 194 18.21 -0.93 -12.54
CA THR A 194 18.24 -0.42 -13.91
C THR A 194 19.58 0.22 -14.21
N GLY A 195 19.96 0.30 -15.48
CA GLY A 195 21.26 0.84 -15.95
C GLY A 195 21.72 0.18 -17.23
N LEU A 196 22.77 0.70 -17.84
CA LEU A 196 23.34 0.25 -19.10
C LEU A 196 23.86 -1.21 -19.04
N SER A 197 24.00 -1.86 -20.19
CA SER A 197 24.74 -3.12 -20.27
C SER A 197 26.18 -2.91 -19.74
N GLY A 198 26.73 -3.87 -19.00
CA GLY A 198 28.07 -3.69 -18.41
C GLY A 198 28.17 -2.76 -17.21
N SER A 199 27.06 -2.14 -16.76
CA SER A 199 27.08 -1.23 -15.59
C SER A 199 27.25 -1.93 -14.23
N GLY A 200 27.33 -3.27 -14.18
CA GLY A 200 27.52 -4.01 -12.91
C GLY A 200 26.24 -4.54 -12.26
N LYS A 201 25.04 -4.30 -12.80
CA LYS A 201 23.75 -4.73 -12.20
C LYS A 201 23.73 -6.18 -11.75
N SER A 202 24.07 -7.11 -12.64
CA SER A 202 24.01 -8.56 -12.32
C SER A 202 25.02 -8.95 -11.24
N THR A 203 26.17 -8.30 -11.17
CA THR A 203 27.16 -8.52 -10.10
C THR A 203 26.62 -8.04 -8.76
N LEU A 204 26.11 -6.83 -8.72
CA LEU A 204 25.52 -6.24 -7.52
C LEU A 204 24.26 -7.01 -7.06
N ALA A 205 23.40 -7.39 -7.99
CA ALA A 205 22.19 -8.18 -7.69
C ALA A 205 22.53 -9.56 -7.11
N LYS A 206 23.58 -10.22 -7.63
CA LYS A 206 24.07 -11.51 -7.09
C LYS A 206 24.71 -11.33 -5.70
N GLY A 207 25.54 -10.30 -5.52
CA GLY A 207 26.12 -9.99 -4.22
C GLY A 207 25.03 -9.67 -3.17
N LEU A 208 24.02 -8.89 -3.56
CA LEU A 208 22.89 -8.58 -2.69
C LEU A 208 22.06 -9.84 -2.38
N LEU A 209 21.86 -10.75 -3.35
CA LEU A 209 21.21 -12.04 -3.11
C LEU A 209 21.92 -12.83 -2.00
N VAL A 210 23.25 -12.97 -2.11
CA VAL A 210 24.04 -13.67 -1.08
C VAL A 210 23.87 -13.03 0.28
N LYS A 211 24.00 -11.69 0.34
CA LYS A 211 23.84 -10.92 1.57
C LYS A 211 22.46 -11.10 2.21
N MET A 212 21.39 -11.13 1.40
CA MET A 212 20.03 -11.35 1.85
C MET A 212 19.82 -12.79 2.36
N LEU A 213 20.44 -13.78 1.71
CA LEU A 213 20.37 -15.18 2.14
C LEU A 213 21.13 -15.42 3.46
N GLU A 214 22.22 -14.69 3.69
CA GLU A 214 22.95 -14.72 4.97
C GLU A 214 22.10 -14.19 6.14
N GLU A 215 21.26 -13.17 5.91
CA GLU A 215 20.33 -12.65 6.92
C GLU A 215 19.17 -13.63 7.20
N GLY A 216 18.80 -14.48 6.23
CA GLY A 216 17.89 -15.61 6.42
C GLY A 216 16.43 -15.28 6.76
N SER A 217 16.01 -14.02 6.62
CA SER A 217 14.71 -13.58 7.10
C SER A 217 13.53 -14.02 6.23
N ARG A 218 13.72 -14.08 4.90
CA ARG A 218 12.64 -14.32 3.93
C ARG A 218 13.14 -14.98 2.65
N PRO A 219 12.27 -15.67 1.87
CA PRO A 219 12.65 -16.17 0.55
C PRO A 219 13.08 -15.04 -0.37
N VAL A 220 14.22 -15.22 -1.06
CA VAL A 220 14.76 -14.25 -2.01
C VAL A 220 14.85 -14.89 -3.39
N THR A 221 14.35 -14.19 -4.42
CA THR A 221 14.37 -14.63 -5.82
C THR A 221 15.12 -13.62 -6.67
N LEU A 222 16.13 -14.09 -7.42
CA LEU A 222 16.84 -13.28 -8.40
C LEU A 222 16.19 -13.43 -9.79
N LEU A 223 15.72 -12.32 -10.35
CA LEU A 223 15.19 -12.21 -11.71
C LEU A 223 16.21 -11.46 -12.59
N ASP A 224 17.32 -12.12 -12.90
CA ASP A 224 18.34 -11.62 -13.82
C ASP A 224 17.82 -11.66 -15.26
N GLY A 225 18.11 -10.63 -16.04
CA GLY A 225 17.60 -10.47 -17.41
C GLY A 225 17.93 -11.64 -18.33
N ASP A 226 19.08 -12.27 -18.20
CA ASP A 226 19.49 -13.42 -19.03
C ASP A 226 18.71 -14.68 -18.63
N ILE A 227 18.53 -14.92 -17.31
CA ILE A 227 17.76 -16.08 -16.80
C ILE A 227 16.28 -15.95 -17.21
N VAL A 228 15.71 -14.76 -17.07
CA VAL A 228 14.31 -14.52 -17.45
C VAL A 228 14.12 -14.72 -18.95
N ARG A 229 15.05 -14.27 -19.79
CA ARG A 229 14.97 -14.49 -21.24
C ARG A 229 15.01 -15.96 -21.60
N THR A 230 15.76 -16.77 -20.87
CA THR A 230 15.85 -18.22 -21.14
C THR A 230 14.55 -18.94 -20.80
N HIS A 231 13.92 -18.60 -19.67
CA HIS A 231 12.82 -19.39 -19.12
C HIS A 231 11.42 -18.77 -19.34
N LEU A 232 11.32 -17.45 -19.42
CA LEU A 232 10.03 -16.73 -19.45
C LEU A 232 9.82 -15.95 -20.75
N SER A 233 10.88 -15.59 -21.46
CA SER A 233 10.83 -14.67 -22.60
C SER A 233 11.75 -15.13 -23.75
N SER A 234 11.87 -16.45 -23.95
CA SER A 234 12.77 -17.03 -24.95
C SER A 234 12.38 -16.69 -26.40
N GLU A 235 11.09 -16.41 -26.65
CA GLU A 235 10.57 -16.02 -27.94
C GLU A 235 10.80 -14.53 -28.26
N LEU A 236 11.17 -13.70 -27.27
CA LEU A 236 11.33 -12.27 -27.46
C LEU A 236 12.69 -11.90 -28.03
N GLY A 237 12.71 -11.06 -29.07
CA GLY A 237 13.92 -10.41 -29.58
C GLY A 237 14.34 -9.18 -28.77
N PHE A 238 15.02 -8.25 -29.44
CA PHE A 238 15.59 -7.04 -28.80
C PHE A 238 14.98 -5.72 -29.29
N SER A 239 13.86 -5.78 -30.07
CA SER A 239 13.13 -4.56 -30.43
C SER A 239 12.63 -3.84 -29.18
N LYS A 240 12.28 -2.56 -29.33
CA LYS A 240 11.72 -1.75 -28.23
C LYS A 240 10.53 -2.44 -27.59
N GLU A 241 9.59 -2.94 -28.38
CA GLU A 241 8.37 -3.62 -27.91
C GLU A 241 8.73 -4.89 -27.13
N HIS A 242 9.65 -5.72 -27.67
CA HIS A 242 10.05 -6.96 -27.00
C HIS A 242 10.79 -6.69 -25.70
N ARG A 243 11.58 -5.62 -25.61
CA ARG A 243 12.22 -5.20 -24.35
C ARG A 243 11.20 -4.76 -23.33
N SER A 244 10.20 -3.95 -23.72
CA SER A 244 9.11 -3.51 -22.84
C SER A 244 8.32 -4.70 -22.33
N ILE A 245 7.90 -5.64 -23.22
CA ILE A 245 7.19 -6.86 -22.78
C ILE A 245 8.04 -7.66 -21.77
N ASN A 246 9.33 -7.85 -22.02
CA ASN A 246 10.20 -8.57 -21.10
C ASN A 246 10.30 -7.89 -19.72
N VAL A 247 10.43 -6.56 -19.70
CA VAL A 247 10.50 -5.77 -18.43
C VAL A 247 9.17 -5.86 -17.66
N GLN A 248 8.03 -5.80 -18.36
CA GLN A 248 6.72 -5.94 -17.75
C GLN A 248 6.47 -7.35 -17.21
N ARG A 249 6.91 -8.40 -17.91
CA ARG A 249 6.86 -9.79 -17.40
C ARG A 249 7.70 -9.97 -16.13
N ILE A 250 8.91 -9.41 -16.10
CA ILE A 250 9.73 -9.38 -14.88
C ILE A 250 8.98 -8.71 -13.74
N GLY A 251 8.37 -7.56 -14.01
CA GLY A 251 7.57 -6.82 -13.03
C GLY A 251 6.38 -7.61 -12.51
N PHE A 252 5.68 -8.33 -13.38
CA PHE A 252 4.58 -9.20 -12.98
C PHE A 252 5.05 -10.34 -12.05
N VAL A 253 6.10 -11.06 -12.42
CA VAL A 253 6.66 -12.12 -11.55
C VAL A 253 7.13 -11.54 -10.20
N ALA A 254 7.79 -10.38 -10.23
CA ALA A 254 8.23 -9.69 -9.01
C ALA A 254 7.04 -9.27 -8.14
N SER A 255 5.92 -8.82 -8.75
CA SER A 255 4.72 -8.45 -8.02
C SER A 255 4.10 -9.65 -7.27
N GLU A 256 4.07 -10.83 -7.88
CA GLU A 256 3.56 -12.04 -7.23
C GLU A 256 4.49 -12.52 -6.10
N ILE A 257 5.82 -12.41 -6.25
CA ILE A 257 6.77 -12.69 -5.17
C ILE A 257 6.55 -11.71 -4.00
N THR A 258 6.45 -10.41 -4.30
CA THR A 258 6.23 -9.35 -3.32
C THR A 258 4.90 -9.52 -2.59
N LYS A 259 3.83 -9.81 -3.31
CA LYS A 259 2.50 -10.09 -2.75
C LYS A 259 2.50 -11.24 -1.73
N ASN A 260 3.34 -12.23 -1.94
CA ASN A 260 3.49 -13.39 -1.07
C ASN A 260 4.59 -13.22 0.01
N GLY A 261 5.03 -12.01 0.29
CA GLY A 261 5.97 -11.69 1.37
C GLY A 261 7.45 -11.93 1.04
N GLY A 262 7.77 -12.44 -0.16
CA GLY A 262 9.15 -12.68 -0.61
C GLY A 262 9.89 -11.42 -1.04
N ILE A 263 11.19 -11.56 -1.27
CA ILE A 263 12.05 -10.51 -1.83
C ILE A 263 12.37 -10.87 -3.28
N ALA A 264 12.05 -9.98 -4.23
CA ALA A 264 12.45 -10.10 -5.63
C ALA A 264 13.60 -9.13 -5.92
N ILE A 265 14.72 -9.64 -6.43
CA ILE A 265 15.83 -8.83 -6.93
C ILE A 265 15.79 -8.90 -8.46
N CYS A 266 15.42 -7.82 -9.12
CA CYS A 266 15.30 -7.75 -10.57
C CYS A 266 16.51 -7.00 -11.15
N ALA A 267 17.16 -7.55 -12.18
CA ALA A 267 18.35 -6.95 -12.78
C ALA A 267 18.29 -6.81 -14.32
N PRO A 268 17.17 -6.34 -14.92
CA PRO A 268 17.12 -6.00 -16.33
C PRO A 268 17.83 -4.66 -16.62
N ILE A 269 18.04 -4.33 -17.89
CA ILE A 269 18.44 -2.98 -18.32
C ILE A 269 17.31 -1.98 -18.02
N ALA A 270 16.08 -2.33 -18.38
CA ALA A 270 14.86 -1.51 -18.22
C ALA A 270 15.04 -0.06 -18.68
N PRO A 271 15.32 0.17 -19.96
CA PRO A 271 15.78 1.49 -20.43
C PRO A 271 14.69 2.55 -20.44
N TYR A 272 13.42 2.18 -20.51
CA TYR A 272 12.31 3.13 -20.68
C TYR A 272 11.64 3.43 -19.34
N GLN A 273 11.41 4.71 -19.09
CA GLN A 273 10.74 5.17 -17.87
C GLN A 273 9.31 4.67 -17.72
N SER A 274 8.58 4.56 -18.86
CA SER A 274 7.22 4.04 -18.86
C SER A 274 7.11 2.63 -18.29
N ASP A 275 8.06 1.74 -18.63
CA ASP A 275 8.07 0.35 -18.15
C ASP A 275 8.42 0.27 -16.66
N ARG A 276 9.38 1.07 -16.20
CA ARG A 276 9.75 1.15 -14.79
C ARG A 276 8.60 1.70 -13.94
N LYS A 277 7.92 2.76 -14.45
CA LYS A 277 6.74 3.32 -13.80
C LYS A 277 5.60 2.30 -13.71
N PHE A 278 5.30 1.59 -14.79
CA PHE A 278 4.31 0.51 -14.80
C PHE A 278 4.62 -0.54 -13.73
N ASN A 279 5.85 -1.02 -13.67
CA ASN A 279 6.27 -2.02 -12.66
C ASN A 279 6.20 -1.46 -11.23
N ARG A 280 6.60 -0.21 -11.01
CA ARG A 280 6.47 0.46 -9.72
C ARG A 280 5.02 0.52 -9.25
N GLU A 281 4.12 0.96 -10.11
CA GLU A 281 2.69 1.05 -9.78
C GLU A 281 2.09 -0.32 -9.49
N LEU A 282 2.40 -1.34 -10.29
CA LEU A 282 1.93 -2.70 -10.12
C LEU A 282 2.41 -3.30 -8.79
N ILE A 283 3.70 -3.20 -8.51
CA ILE A 283 4.33 -3.85 -7.34
C ILE A 283 3.99 -3.12 -6.05
N SER A 284 3.99 -1.79 -6.06
CA SER A 284 3.67 -0.96 -4.87
C SER A 284 2.25 -1.16 -4.34
N HIS A 285 1.37 -1.75 -5.15
CA HIS A 285 0.06 -2.17 -4.69
C HIS A 285 0.11 -3.31 -3.65
N TYR A 286 1.14 -4.15 -3.72
CA TYR A 286 1.27 -5.37 -2.90
C TYR A 286 2.34 -5.29 -1.81
N GLY A 287 3.37 -4.46 -1.99
CA GLY A 287 4.47 -4.36 -1.03
C GLY A 287 5.47 -3.26 -1.38
N GLY A 288 6.71 -3.43 -0.93
CA GLY A 288 7.80 -2.47 -1.18
C GLY A 288 8.33 -2.54 -2.61
N TYR A 289 8.67 -1.37 -3.16
CA TYR A 289 9.41 -1.25 -4.42
C TYR A 289 10.55 -0.25 -4.23
N MET A 290 11.76 -0.68 -4.54
CA MET A 290 12.97 0.16 -4.50
C MET A 290 13.68 0.10 -5.84
N GLU A 291 13.84 1.24 -6.49
CA GLU A 291 14.58 1.37 -7.74
C GLU A 291 16.04 1.68 -7.46
N VAL A 292 16.94 0.85 -7.99
CA VAL A 292 18.38 1.00 -7.88
C VAL A 292 18.94 1.38 -9.25
N HIS A 293 19.31 2.63 -9.41
CA HIS A 293 19.95 3.11 -10.63
C HIS A 293 21.47 2.89 -10.56
N VAL A 294 21.96 1.96 -11.37
CA VAL A 294 23.39 1.75 -11.54
C VAL A 294 23.88 2.71 -12.66
N ASN A 295 24.24 3.92 -12.23
CA ASN A 295 24.59 5.07 -13.09
C ASN A 295 26.07 5.06 -13.47
N THR A 296 26.58 3.93 -13.92
CA THR A 296 27.95 3.81 -14.41
C THR A 296 28.05 4.48 -15.78
N PRO A 297 29.05 5.36 -16.01
CA PRO A 297 29.25 6.03 -17.29
C PRO A 297 29.33 5.07 -18.48
N LEU A 298 28.86 5.52 -19.66
CA LEU A 298 28.83 4.70 -20.86
C LEU A 298 30.23 4.22 -21.25
N GLU A 299 31.21 5.10 -21.14
CA GLU A 299 32.61 4.83 -21.45
C GLU A 299 33.16 3.67 -20.59
N ALA A 300 32.83 3.66 -19.31
CA ALA A 300 33.21 2.59 -18.40
C ALA A 300 32.53 1.27 -18.73
N CYS A 301 31.23 1.34 -19.07
CA CYS A 301 30.45 0.19 -19.52
C CYS A 301 31.02 -0.40 -20.83
N GLU A 302 31.36 0.46 -21.78
CA GLU A 302 31.95 0.09 -23.07
C GLU A 302 33.37 -0.48 -22.91
N ALA A 303 34.19 0.09 -22.05
CA ALA A 303 35.52 -0.46 -21.74
C ALA A 303 35.49 -1.86 -21.13
N ARG A 304 34.48 -2.13 -20.32
CA ARG A 304 34.25 -3.47 -19.73
C ARG A 304 33.81 -4.51 -20.75
N ASP A 305 32.91 -4.16 -21.64
CA ASP A 305 32.26 -4.95 -22.71
C ASP A 305 32.40 -6.50 -22.60
N ALA A 306 32.15 -7.05 -21.44
CA ALA A 306 32.40 -8.46 -21.09
C ALA A 306 31.74 -9.48 -22.03
N LYS A 307 30.69 -9.06 -22.73
CA LYS A 307 29.94 -9.89 -23.71
C LYS A 307 30.24 -9.54 -25.16
N GLY A 308 31.09 -8.55 -25.43
CA GLY A 308 31.41 -8.05 -26.76
C GLY A 308 30.22 -7.39 -27.48
N LEU A 309 29.23 -6.93 -26.73
CA LEU A 309 28.00 -6.37 -27.28
C LEU A 309 28.19 -4.94 -27.78
N TYR A 310 28.96 -4.11 -27.08
CA TYR A 310 29.30 -2.76 -27.50
C TYR A 310 30.12 -2.76 -28.80
N ALA A 311 31.13 -3.61 -28.88
CA ALA A 311 31.95 -3.76 -30.10
C ALA A 311 31.06 -4.16 -31.32
N LYS A 312 30.07 -5.03 -31.13
CA LYS A 312 29.12 -5.40 -32.18
C LYS A 312 28.14 -4.27 -32.53
N ALA A 313 27.66 -3.52 -31.54
CA ALA A 313 26.80 -2.38 -31.74
C ALA A 313 27.49 -1.25 -32.50
N ARG A 314 28.75 -0.91 -32.15
CA ARG A 314 29.57 0.08 -32.85
C ARG A 314 29.84 -0.31 -34.32
N LYS A 315 29.93 -1.62 -34.61
CA LYS A 315 30.07 -2.13 -35.98
C LYS A 315 28.74 -2.21 -36.73
N GLY A 316 27.60 -1.78 -36.12
CA GLY A 316 26.27 -1.86 -36.72
C GLY A 316 25.69 -3.28 -36.84
N ILE A 317 26.33 -4.30 -36.26
CA ILE A 317 25.87 -5.68 -36.25
C ILE A 317 24.61 -5.83 -35.38
N ILE A 318 24.64 -5.19 -34.21
CA ILE A 318 23.47 -5.11 -33.33
C ILE A 318 22.80 -3.76 -33.54
N LYS A 319 21.57 -3.80 -33.99
CA LYS A 319 20.69 -2.63 -34.12
C LYS A 319 19.94 -2.38 -32.82
N GLU A 320 19.49 -1.13 -32.59
CA GLU A 320 18.68 -0.75 -31.42
C GLU A 320 19.36 -1.12 -30.08
N PHE A 321 20.67 -0.90 -29.96
CA PHE A 321 21.42 -1.19 -28.73
C PHE A 321 21.34 -0.02 -27.75
N THR A 322 20.83 -0.28 -26.54
CA THR A 322 20.65 0.73 -25.49
C THR A 322 21.96 1.43 -25.14
N GLY A 323 21.97 2.75 -25.21
CA GLY A 323 23.11 3.61 -24.93
C GLY A 323 23.99 3.89 -26.17
N ILE A 324 23.78 3.23 -27.32
CA ILE A 324 24.49 3.49 -28.57
C ILE A 324 23.53 3.97 -29.67
N SER A 325 22.63 3.13 -30.11
CA SER A 325 21.66 3.43 -31.19
C SER A 325 20.22 3.53 -30.70
N ASP A 326 19.98 3.24 -29.43
CA ASP A 326 18.69 3.34 -28.76
C ASP A 326 18.89 4.03 -27.39
N PRO A 327 17.95 4.89 -26.95
CA PRO A 327 18.12 5.67 -25.73
C PRO A 327 18.02 4.80 -24.47
N TYR A 328 18.72 5.26 -23.42
CA TYR A 328 18.47 4.92 -22.04
C TYR A 328 17.92 6.17 -21.34
N GLU A 329 16.73 6.04 -20.77
CA GLU A 329 16.05 7.11 -20.04
C GLU A 329 16.40 6.97 -18.54
N PRO A 330 17.24 7.85 -17.97
CA PRO A 330 17.60 7.78 -16.55
C PRO A 330 16.36 7.90 -15.66
N PRO A 331 16.30 7.16 -14.52
CA PRO A 331 15.22 7.33 -13.56
C PRO A 331 15.20 8.73 -12.96
N GLU A 332 14.02 9.32 -12.80
CA GLU A 332 13.86 10.66 -12.20
C GLU A 332 14.00 10.63 -10.66
N HIS A 333 13.45 9.60 -10.02
CA HIS A 333 13.38 9.51 -8.57
C HIS A 333 13.69 8.08 -8.08
N PRO A 334 14.90 7.55 -8.34
CA PRO A 334 15.29 6.25 -7.81
C PRO A 334 15.59 6.36 -6.31
N GLU A 335 15.27 5.32 -5.54
CA GLU A 335 15.59 5.27 -4.11
C GLU A 335 17.09 5.17 -3.87
N ILE A 336 17.82 4.54 -4.78
CA ILE A 336 19.26 4.35 -4.67
C ILE A 336 19.94 4.67 -6.02
N VAL A 337 20.96 5.50 -5.98
CA VAL A 337 21.85 5.76 -7.12
C VAL A 337 23.26 5.34 -6.74
N ILE A 338 23.91 4.57 -7.61
CA ILE A 338 25.28 4.10 -7.42
C ILE A 338 26.06 4.17 -8.74
N ASP A 339 27.35 4.44 -8.64
CA ASP A 339 28.32 4.30 -9.71
C ASP A 339 29.27 3.15 -9.38
N SER A 340 29.40 2.19 -10.27
CA SER A 340 30.27 1.03 -10.11
C SER A 340 31.60 1.14 -10.84
N SER A 341 31.98 2.32 -11.34
CA SER A 341 33.21 2.49 -12.15
C SER A 341 34.49 2.23 -11.37
N GLU A 342 34.57 2.74 -10.14
CA GLU A 342 35.79 2.74 -9.34
C GLU A 342 35.68 2.08 -7.97
N ILE A 343 34.46 1.65 -7.58
CA ILE A 343 34.19 1.11 -6.24
C ILE A 343 34.03 -0.41 -6.33
N GLU A 344 34.64 -1.13 -5.40
CA GLU A 344 34.52 -2.58 -5.31
C GLU A 344 33.06 -3.01 -5.10
N PRO A 345 32.60 -4.06 -5.80
CA PRO A 345 31.19 -4.49 -5.74
C PRO A 345 30.70 -4.80 -4.33
N GLU A 346 31.54 -5.35 -3.47
CA GLU A 346 31.24 -5.71 -2.09
C GLU A 346 30.85 -4.49 -1.25
N ILE A 347 31.54 -3.36 -1.45
CA ILE A 347 31.24 -2.09 -0.76
C ILE A 347 29.88 -1.58 -1.21
N LEU A 348 29.62 -1.58 -2.53
CA LEU A 348 28.35 -1.13 -3.09
C LEU A 348 27.18 -2.03 -2.66
N VAL A 349 27.38 -3.33 -2.57
CA VAL A 349 26.37 -4.28 -2.05
C VAL A 349 26.06 -3.96 -0.60
N GLN A 350 27.06 -3.68 0.22
CA GLN A 350 26.88 -3.29 1.62
C GLN A 350 26.09 -1.98 1.74
N ASP A 351 26.39 -0.99 0.90
CA ASP A 351 25.67 0.28 0.89
C ASP A 351 24.21 0.14 0.50
N ILE A 352 23.91 -0.67 -0.54
CA ILE A 352 22.54 -0.99 -0.93
C ILE A 352 21.80 -1.66 0.23
N PHE A 353 22.43 -2.65 0.85
CA PHE A 353 21.86 -3.41 1.96
C PHE A 353 21.55 -2.51 3.17
N LEU A 354 22.46 -1.61 3.55
CA LEU A 354 22.25 -0.66 4.63
C LEU A 354 21.11 0.34 4.32
N LYS A 355 21.00 0.78 3.07
CA LYS A 355 19.87 1.62 2.64
C LYS A 355 18.55 0.90 2.75
N ILE A 356 18.47 -0.39 2.37
CA ILE A 356 17.25 -1.19 2.52
C ILE A 356 16.84 -1.30 3.99
N LYS A 357 17.81 -1.48 4.91
CA LYS A 357 17.58 -1.42 6.37
C LYS A 357 17.06 -0.05 6.82
N GLN A 358 17.63 1.04 6.33
CA GLN A 358 17.18 2.40 6.66
C GLN A 358 15.73 2.66 6.21
N PHE A 359 15.29 2.05 5.13
CA PHE A 359 13.90 2.11 4.68
C PHE A 359 12.95 1.20 5.48
N GLY A 360 13.48 0.40 6.43
CA GLY A 360 12.70 -0.43 7.34
C GLY A 360 12.25 -1.79 6.78
N TYR A 361 12.84 -2.26 5.68
CA TYR A 361 12.46 -3.55 5.07
C TYR A 361 13.29 -4.74 5.57
N LEU A 362 14.31 -4.52 6.37
CA LEU A 362 15.17 -5.54 6.97
C LEU A 362 15.43 -5.25 8.45
#